data_0b2e93129e142ea08e647f2787518dc7
#
_entry.id   0b2e93129e142ea08e647f2787518dc7
#
_cell.length_a   1.000
_cell.length_b   1.000
_cell.length_c   1.000
_cell.angle_alpha   90.00
_cell.angle_beta   90.00
_cell.angle_gamma   90.00
#
_symmetry.space_group_name_H-M   'P 1'
#
loop_
_entity.id
_entity.type
_entity.pdbx_description
1 polymer ?
#
loop_
_entity_poly.entity_id
_entity_poly.type
_entity_poly.pdbx_seq_one_letter_code
_entity_poly.pdbx_strand_id
1 'polypeptide(L)'
;MVASVYECAGYRLPTESEWEYAIRAGSNSAFYPSDGNDGSITYTGTSPLDPNLDQIAWYGGNNDPYGSKPVGGKEKNAWHLYDMSGNVFEWTWDWYQAAYPAGDTETPVVDPEGPASASARVFRGGGWVNVARLCRSAYRLFDTPGNRAYGFGLRLARSK
;
A
#
# COMPACT_ATOMS: atom_id res chain seq x y z
N MET A 1 -21.22 -9.47 14.69
CA MET A 1 -20.27 -9.34 13.56
C MET A 1 -20.93 -8.40 12.56
N VAL A 2 -20.25 -7.37 12.09
CA VAL A 2 -20.75 -6.54 10.96
C VAL A 2 -20.77 -7.39 9.71
N ALA A 3 -21.77 -7.22 8.83
CA ALA A 3 -21.91 -8.00 7.61
C ALA A 3 -20.86 -7.60 6.56
N SER A 4 -20.40 -6.36 6.60
CA SER A 4 -19.36 -5.80 5.72
C SER A 4 -18.38 -4.95 6.52
N VAL A 5 -17.12 -4.88 6.06
CA VAL A 5 -16.10 -4.00 6.65
C VAL A 5 -16.51 -2.52 6.54
N TYR A 6 -17.28 -2.17 5.53
CA TYR A 6 -17.77 -0.80 5.32
C TYR A 6 -18.86 -0.37 6.32
N GLU A 7 -19.49 -1.32 7.01
CA GLU A 7 -20.46 -1.06 8.07
C GLU A 7 -19.81 -0.79 9.44
N CYS A 8 -18.48 -0.87 9.53
CA CYS A 8 -17.77 -0.58 10.77
C CYS A 8 -17.90 0.92 11.11
N ALA A 9 -18.55 1.23 12.23
CA ALA A 9 -18.79 2.61 12.68
C ALA A 9 -17.55 3.30 13.29
N GLY A 10 -16.38 2.70 13.19
CA GLY A 10 -15.15 3.18 13.82
C GLY A 10 -13.93 3.07 12.93
N TYR A 11 -12.79 2.99 13.57
CA TYR A 11 -11.53 2.73 12.88
C TYR A 11 -11.38 1.25 12.55
N ARG A 12 -10.88 0.98 11.36
CA ARG A 12 -10.64 -0.36 10.82
C ARG A 12 -9.41 -0.38 9.93
N LEU A 13 -8.96 -1.55 9.54
CA LEU A 13 -8.03 -1.66 8.41
C LEU A 13 -8.75 -1.21 7.11
N PRO A 14 -8.05 -0.54 6.19
CA PRO A 14 -8.59 -0.31 4.86
C PRO A 14 -8.75 -1.64 4.13
N THR A 15 -9.67 -1.71 3.18
CA THR A 15 -9.62 -2.77 2.19
C THR A 15 -8.40 -2.58 1.29
N GLU A 16 -7.99 -3.64 0.59
CA GLU A 16 -6.87 -3.54 -0.34
C GLU A 16 -7.12 -2.50 -1.42
N SER A 17 -8.35 -2.42 -1.93
CA SER A 17 -8.75 -1.44 -2.94
C SER A 17 -8.75 -0.01 -2.39
N GLU A 18 -9.23 0.22 -1.18
CA GLU A 18 -9.13 1.53 -0.51
C GLU A 18 -7.66 1.95 -0.34
N TRP A 19 -6.82 1.01 0.07
CA TRP A 19 -5.40 1.27 0.25
C TRP A 19 -4.73 1.67 -1.07
N GLU A 20 -4.98 0.91 -2.17
CA GLU A 20 -4.43 1.22 -3.49
C GLU A 20 -4.97 2.54 -4.05
N TYR A 21 -6.25 2.82 -3.86
CA TYR A 21 -6.84 4.10 -4.23
C TYR A 21 -6.18 5.27 -3.47
N ALA A 22 -5.92 5.09 -2.19
CA ALA A 22 -5.31 6.09 -1.34
C ALA A 22 -3.84 6.37 -1.72
N ILE A 23 -3.03 5.34 -1.99
CA ILE A 23 -1.64 5.55 -2.41
C ILE A 23 -1.58 6.25 -3.77
N ARG A 24 -2.43 5.88 -4.71
CA ARG A 24 -2.45 6.49 -6.04
C ARG A 24 -2.85 7.95 -6.02
N ALA A 25 -3.78 8.34 -5.18
CA ALA A 25 -4.25 9.73 -5.06
C ALA A 25 -4.52 10.40 -6.42
N GLY A 26 -5.09 9.63 -7.37
CA GLY A 26 -5.35 10.06 -8.75
C GLY A 26 -4.27 9.69 -9.78
N SER A 27 -3.12 9.20 -9.35
CA SER A 27 -2.02 8.78 -10.23
C SER A 27 -2.19 7.36 -10.78
N ASN A 28 -1.75 7.12 -12.01
CA ASN A 28 -1.65 5.80 -12.64
C ASN A 28 -0.22 5.24 -12.65
N SER A 29 0.74 5.95 -12.09
CA SER A 29 2.15 5.61 -12.10
C SER A 29 2.51 4.44 -11.16
N ALA A 30 3.72 3.91 -11.31
CA ALA A 30 4.26 2.86 -10.44
C ALA A 30 4.43 3.35 -8.99
N PHE A 31 4.81 4.62 -8.84
CA PHE A 31 4.90 5.34 -7.57
C PHE A 31 4.04 6.60 -7.65
N TYR A 32 3.52 7.08 -6.53
CA TYR A 32 2.84 8.37 -6.54
C TYR A 32 3.85 9.52 -6.70
N PRO A 33 3.53 10.57 -7.46
CA PRO A 33 4.37 11.76 -7.55
C PRO A 33 4.26 12.59 -6.27
N SER A 34 5.40 13.16 -5.83
CA SER A 34 5.44 14.02 -4.65
C SER A 34 4.79 15.40 -4.88
N ASP A 35 4.80 15.85 -6.13
CA ASP A 35 4.25 17.15 -6.54
C ASP A 35 2.78 17.11 -6.96
N GLY A 36 2.13 15.95 -6.87
CA GLY A 36 0.75 15.77 -7.34
C GLY A 36 0.59 15.75 -8.85
N ASN A 37 1.67 15.85 -9.60
CA ASN A 37 1.65 15.76 -11.05
C ASN A 37 1.57 14.29 -11.49
N ASP A 38 0.52 13.89 -12.21
CA ASP A 38 0.29 12.54 -12.73
C ASP A 38 1.43 12.03 -13.65
N GLY A 39 2.36 12.91 -13.94
CA GLY A 39 3.20 12.74 -15.09
C GLY A 39 4.33 11.77 -14.96
N SER A 40 4.30 10.60 -14.50
CA SER A 40 5.33 9.63 -14.86
C SER A 40 6.42 9.25 -13.87
N ILE A 41 6.12 9.17 -12.60
CA ILE A 41 7.08 8.47 -11.74
C ILE A 41 7.03 6.99 -12.06
N THR A 42 7.96 6.56 -12.88
CA THR A 42 8.12 5.19 -13.33
C THR A 42 9.22 4.51 -12.53
N TYR A 43 9.05 3.21 -12.32
CA TYR A 43 10.13 2.37 -11.82
C TYR A 43 11.29 2.37 -12.83
N THR A 44 12.45 2.86 -12.42
CA THR A 44 13.63 2.95 -13.29
C THR A 44 14.39 1.62 -13.40
N GLY A 45 14.11 0.68 -12.53
CA GLY A 45 14.82 -0.58 -12.46
C GLY A 45 16.22 -0.47 -11.84
N THR A 46 16.66 0.72 -11.48
CA THR A 46 17.98 0.92 -10.89
C THR A 46 18.01 0.42 -9.45
N SER A 47 19.00 -0.41 -9.18
CA SER A 47 19.31 -0.88 -7.83
C SER A 47 20.72 -0.42 -7.49
N PRO A 48 20.99 -0.01 -6.28
CA PRO A 48 20.12 -0.03 -5.09
C PRO A 48 19.15 1.16 -4.99
N LEU A 49 19.46 2.30 -5.61
CA LEU A 49 18.68 3.55 -5.47
C LEU A 49 17.81 3.80 -6.68
N ASP A 50 16.51 3.98 -6.48
CA ASP A 50 15.56 4.52 -7.46
C ASP A 50 15.29 5.98 -7.10
N PRO A 51 15.65 6.95 -7.97
CA PRO A 51 15.60 8.36 -7.64
C PRO A 51 14.17 8.90 -7.44
N ASN A 52 13.18 8.24 -8.04
CA ASN A 52 11.78 8.61 -7.86
C ASN A 52 11.26 8.11 -6.51
N LEU A 53 11.57 6.87 -6.18
CA LEU A 53 11.18 6.29 -4.90
C LEU A 53 11.93 6.94 -3.73
N ASP A 54 13.16 7.39 -3.93
CA ASP A 54 13.97 8.02 -2.88
C ASP A 54 13.29 9.25 -2.26
N GLN A 55 12.50 9.98 -3.03
CA GLN A 55 11.79 11.17 -2.56
C GLN A 55 10.64 10.83 -1.59
N ILE A 56 9.97 9.70 -1.81
CA ILE A 56 8.69 9.37 -1.18
C ILE A 56 8.75 8.20 -0.20
N ALA A 57 9.86 7.45 -0.15
CA ALA A 57 9.91 6.18 0.58
C ALA A 57 11.24 5.95 1.31
N TRP A 58 11.13 5.22 2.41
CA TRP A 58 12.24 4.55 3.07
C TRP A 58 12.25 3.08 2.65
N TYR A 59 13.28 2.64 1.93
CA TYR A 59 13.37 1.29 1.36
C TYR A 59 14.84 0.81 1.36
N GLY A 60 15.12 -0.38 0.88
CA GLY A 60 16.47 -0.98 0.95
C GLY A 60 17.57 -0.20 0.20
N GLY A 61 17.20 0.72 -0.68
CA GLY A 61 18.16 1.56 -1.41
C GLY A 61 18.66 2.77 -0.61
N ASN A 62 17.91 3.25 0.37
CA ASN A 62 18.22 4.48 1.12
C ASN A 62 18.11 4.31 2.65
N ASN A 63 18.13 3.08 3.14
CA ASN A 63 17.88 2.78 4.55
C ASN A 63 19.14 2.82 5.41
N ASP A 64 19.64 4.01 5.69
CA ASP A 64 20.73 4.26 6.64
C ASP A 64 20.26 5.32 7.67
N PRO A 65 20.38 5.05 8.97
CA PRO A 65 20.68 3.77 9.62
C PRO A 65 19.61 2.71 9.37
N TYR A 66 19.98 1.44 9.40
CA TYR A 66 19.12 0.31 9.08
C TYR A 66 17.93 0.17 10.05
N GLY A 67 16.71 0.08 9.53
CA GLY A 67 15.47 -0.04 10.31
C GLY A 67 14.34 0.83 9.80
N SER A 68 13.16 0.69 10.42
CA SER A 68 12.03 1.59 10.17
C SER A 68 12.36 3.02 10.59
N LYS A 69 11.71 3.98 9.99
CA LYS A 69 11.93 5.41 10.26
C LYS A 69 10.72 6.05 10.92
N PRO A 70 10.90 7.19 11.60
CA PRO A 70 9.78 8.02 12.01
C PRO A 70 8.88 8.35 10.83
N VAL A 71 7.57 8.34 11.06
CA VAL A 71 6.58 8.64 10.02
C VAL A 71 6.67 10.09 9.53
N GLY A 72 6.30 10.33 8.27
CA GLY A 72 6.25 11.65 7.69
C GLY A 72 7.63 12.24 7.31
N GLY A 73 8.66 11.43 7.25
CA GLY A 73 10.02 11.85 6.93
C GLY A 73 10.33 12.00 5.42
N LYS A 74 9.41 11.58 4.57
CA LYS A 74 9.49 11.66 3.10
C LYS A 74 8.31 12.46 2.56
N GLU A 75 8.28 12.70 1.23
CA GLU A 75 7.22 13.45 0.59
C GLU A 75 5.88 12.70 0.62
N LYS A 76 4.82 13.45 0.79
CA LYS A 76 3.43 12.97 0.78
C LYS A 76 2.87 12.87 -0.63
N ASN A 77 1.84 12.05 -0.81
CA ASN A 77 1.08 12.04 -2.06
C ASN A 77 0.12 13.25 -2.17
N ALA A 78 -0.60 13.36 -3.30
CA ALA A 78 -1.53 14.46 -3.58
C ALA A 78 -2.69 14.57 -2.56
N TRP A 79 -2.98 13.50 -1.81
CA TRP A 79 -3.98 13.50 -0.74
C TRP A 79 -3.36 13.67 0.66
N HIS A 80 -2.12 14.14 0.71
CA HIS A 80 -1.38 14.41 1.94
C HIS A 80 -1.13 13.18 2.83
N LEU A 81 -1.07 11.99 2.23
CA LEU A 81 -0.72 10.75 2.91
C LEU A 81 0.79 10.50 2.77
N TYR A 82 1.43 10.22 3.91
CA TYR A 82 2.85 9.92 4.02
C TYR A 82 3.07 8.40 4.11
N ASP A 83 4.29 7.97 3.76
CA ASP A 83 4.79 6.61 3.94
C ASP A 83 3.91 5.53 3.28
N MET A 84 3.20 5.90 2.20
CA MET A 84 2.40 4.96 1.42
C MET A 84 3.27 4.00 0.59
N SER A 85 4.54 4.35 0.36
CA SER A 85 5.58 3.48 -0.21
C SER A 85 6.71 3.35 0.79
N GLY A 86 7.17 2.12 1.06
CA GLY A 86 8.29 1.85 1.96
C GLY A 86 7.94 1.99 3.45
N ASN A 87 8.94 2.23 4.25
CA ASN A 87 8.95 2.22 5.70
C ASN A 87 8.54 0.83 6.25
N VAL A 88 7.26 0.53 6.39
CA VAL A 88 6.76 -0.79 6.77
C VAL A 88 5.62 -1.23 5.87
N PHE A 89 5.48 -2.53 5.66
CA PHE A 89 4.27 -3.07 5.04
C PHE A 89 3.05 -2.79 5.90
N GLU A 90 1.93 -2.48 5.27
CA GLU A 90 0.67 -2.17 5.94
C GLU A 90 -0.37 -3.26 5.65
N TRP A 91 -0.89 -3.87 6.73
CA TRP A 91 -1.97 -4.85 6.63
C TRP A 91 -3.24 -4.22 6.10
N THR A 92 -3.95 -4.97 5.23
CA THR A 92 -5.30 -4.64 4.78
C THR A 92 -6.33 -5.61 5.34
N TRP A 93 -7.60 -5.27 5.17
CA TRP A 93 -8.71 -6.12 5.61
C TRP A 93 -8.81 -7.41 4.82
N ASP A 94 -8.46 -7.38 3.54
CA ASP A 94 -8.77 -8.44 2.60
C ASP A 94 -8.03 -9.74 2.88
N TRP A 95 -8.75 -10.84 2.78
CA TRP A 95 -8.13 -12.13 2.59
C TRP A 95 -7.51 -12.22 1.19
N TYR A 96 -6.36 -12.87 1.10
CA TYR A 96 -5.63 -12.96 -0.16
C TYR A 96 -6.34 -13.89 -1.16
N GLN A 97 -6.47 -13.41 -2.39
CA GLN A 97 -6.74 -14.20 -3.58
C GLN A 97 -5.77 -13.79 -4.70
N ALA A 98 -5.38 -14.73 -5.55
CA ALA A 98 -4.37 -14.50 -6.58
C ALA A 98 -4.81 -13.48 -7.65
N ALA A 99 -6.09 -13.53 -8.02
CA ALA A 99 -6.68 -12.58 -8.98
C ALA A 99 -7.65 -11.63 -8.25
N TYR A 100 -7.73 -10.39 -8.70
CA TYR A 100 -8.82 -9.51 -8.31
C TYR A 100 -10.15 -10.04 -8.86
N PRO A 101 -11.28 -9.71 -8.21
CA PRO A 101 -12.59 -9.97 -8.79
C PRO A 101 -12.65 -9.41 -10.21
N ALA A 102 -13.12 -10.21 -11.14
CA ALA A 102 -13.27 -9.77 -12.53
C ALA A 102 -14.41 -8.75 -12.61
N GLY A 103 -14.07 -7.54 -12.98
CA GLY A 103 -15.01 -6.50 -13.40
C GLY A 103 -14.52 -5.93 -14.73
N ASP A 104 -15.40 -5.32 -15.48
CA ASP A 104 -15.06 -4.58 -16.68
C ASP A 104 -15.56 -3.13 -16.57
N THR A 105 -15.44 -2.35 -17.65
CA THR A 105 -15.88 -0.95 -17.66
C THR A 105 -17.40 -0.77 -17.58
N GLU A 106 -18.15 -1.79 -17.93
CA GLU A 106 -19.62 -1.77 -17.91
C GLU A 106 -20.17 -2.30 -16.57
N THR A 107 -19.45 -3.26 -15.98
CA THR A 107 -19.82 -3.89 -14.71
C THR A 107 -18.64 -3.83 -13.71
N PRO A 108 -18.29 -2.65 -13.22
CA PRO A 108 -17.20 -2.53 -12.25
C PRO A 108 -17.57 -3.22 -10.94
N VAL A 109 -16.58 -3.83 -10.32
CA VAL A 109 -16.74 -4.36 -8.96
C VAL A 109 -16.84 -3.19 -7.99
N VAL A 110 -17.93 -3.11 -7.25
CA VAL A 110 -18.18 -2.05 -6.26
C VAL A 110 -17.75 -2.56 -4.89
N ASP A 111 -16.99 -1.74 -4.17
CA ASP A 111 -16.56 -1.98 -2.78
C ASP A 111 -16.04 -3.41 -2.53
N PRO A 112 -15.00 -3.86 -3.25
CA PRO A 112 -14.49 -5.22 -3.10
C PRO A 112 -13.86 -5.42 -1.71
N GLU A 113 -14.20 -6.52 -1.05
CA GLU A 113 -13.69 -6.90 0.28
C GLU A 113 -12.77 -8.13 0.25
N GLY A 114 -12.46 -8.63 -0.95
CA GLY A 114 -11.78 -9.90 -1.12
C GLY A 114 -12.68 -11.12 -0.84
N PRO A 115 -12.14 -12.33 -0.80
CA PRO A 115 -12.90 -13.53 -0.49
C PRO A 115 -13.34 -13.55 0.98
N ALA A 116 -14.43 -14.26 1.28
CA ALA A 116 -14.96 -14.37 2.65
C ALA A 116 -13.98 -15.01 3.64
N SER A 117 -13.05 -15.85 3.16
CA SER A 117 -12.02 -16.50 3.97
C SER A 117 -10.86 -16.98 3.11
N ALA A 118 -9.66 -16.97 3.69
CA ALA A 118 -8.46 -17.63 3.16
C ALA A 118 -7.46 -17.86 4.30
N SER A 119 -6.28 -18.42 4.00
CA SER A 119 -5.22 -18.65 4.99
C SER A 119 -4.32 -17.44 5.24
N ALA A 120 -4.35 -16.46 4.36
CA ALA A 120 -3.47 -15.29 4.41
C ALA A 120 -4.25 -13.99 4.16
N ARG A 121 -3.77 -12.89 4.75
CA ARG A 121 -4.26 -11.54 4.47
C ARG A 121 -3.25 -10.76 3.63
N VAL A 122 -3.76 -9.80 2.89
CA VAL A 122 -2.97 -8.92 2.05
C VAL A 122 -2.27 -7.86 2.88
N PHE A 123 -1.05 -7.50 2.47
CA PHE A 123 -0.36 -6.30 2.92
C PHE A 123 0.31 -5.59 1.74
N ARG A 124 0.51 -4.31 1.89
CA ARG A 124 0.83 -3.38 0.81
C ARG A 124 1.97 -2.42 1.19
N GLY A 125 2.50 -1.69 0.22
CA GLY A 125 3.40 -0.56 0.41
C GLY A 125 4.89 -0.86 0.34
N GLY A 126 5.30 -2.09 0.58
CA GLY A 126 6.72 -2.38 0.76
C GLY A 126 7.23 -1.96 2.14
N GLY A 127 8.49 -2.18 2.39
CA GLY A 127 9.11 -1.82 3.67
C GLY A 127 10.58 -1.43 3.51
N TRP A 128 11.15 -0.95 4.58
CA TRP A 128 12.50 -0.41 4.66
C TRP A 128 13.63 -1.37 4.22
N VAL A 129 13.36 -2.67 4.16
CA VAL A 129 14.31 -3.70 3.72
C VAL A 129 14.17 -4.04 2.24
N ASN A 130 13.06 -3.64 1.62
CA ASN A 130 12.69 -4.11 0.30
C ASN A 130 13.35 -3.32 -0.83
N VAL A 131 13.57 -3.98 -1.95
CA VAL A 131 13.98 -3.32 -3.18
C VAL A 131 12.84 -2.49 -3.78
N ALA A 132 13.15 -1.46 -4.55
CA ALA A 132 12.20 -0.49 -5.10
C ALA A 132 10.95 -1.12 -5.75
N ARG A 133 11.12 -2.19 -6.53
CA ARG A 133 10.01 -2.88 -7.22
C ARG A 133 8.91 -3.38 -6.28
N LEU A 134 9.23 -3.64 -5.01
CA LEU A 134 8.28 -4.12 -4.00
C LEU A 134 7.51 -2.99 -3.30
N CYS A 135 7.93 -1.73 -3.53
CA CYS A 135 7.30 -0.53 -2.98
C CYS A 135 6.33 0.15 -3.97
N ARG A 136 6.08 -0.46 -5.13
CA ARG A 136 5.16 0.09 -6.14
C ARG A 136 3.71 0.06 -5.65
N SER A 137 2.90 1.02 -6.10
CA SER A 137 1.49 1.16 -5.74
C SER A 137 0.69 -0.13 -5.97
N ALA A 138 0.94 -0.85 -7.06
CA ALA A 138 0.23 -2.08 -7.41
C ALA A 138 0.83 -3.35 -6.80
N TYR A 139 1.96 -3.27 -6.06
CA TYR A 139 2.60 -4.47 -5.54
C TYR A 139 1.83 -5.04 -4.35
N ARG A 140 1.56 -6.34 -4.41
CA ARG A 140 0.79 -7.09 -3.42
C ARG A 140 1.66 -8.17 -2.79
N LEU A 141 1.53 -8.33 -1.50
CA LEU A 141 2.03 -9.49 -0.77
C LEU A 141 0.98 -10.00 0.22
N PHE A 142 1.23 -11.16 0.78
CA PHE A 142 0.32 -11.78 1.73
C PHE A 142 1.09 -12.66 2.72
N ASP A 143 0.51 -12.79 3.89
CA ASP A 143 1.01 -13.72 4.92
C ASP A 143 -0.12 -14.12 5.87
N THR A 144 0.15 -15.08 6.74
CA THR A 144 -0.78 -15.49 7.79
C THR A 144 -1.03 -14.33 8.76
N PRO A 145 -2.27 -14.10 9.22
CA PRO A 145 -2.60 -12.95 10.08
C PRO A 145 -1.87 -12.93 11.43
N GLY A 146 -1.35 -14.07 11.85
CA GLY A 146 -0.59 -14.19 13.10
C GLY A 146 0.89 -13.82 12.96
N ASN A 147 1.39 -13.61 11.75
CA ASN A 147 2.80 -13.27 11.55
C ASN A 147 3.11 -11.87 12.09
N ARG A 148 4.22 -11.78 12.81
CA ARG A 148 4.72 -10.54 13.43
C ARG A 148 6.19 -10.38 13.06
N ALA A 149 6.50 -9.27 12.38
CA ALA A 149 7.87 -8.93 12.03
C ALA A 149 8.07 -7.41 12.10
N TYR A 150 9.33 -7.00 12.24
CA TYR A 150 9.72 -5.58 12.35
C TYR A 150 9.37 -4.72 11.12
N GLY A 151 9.07 -5.36 9.99
CA GLY A 151 8.68 -4.70 8.75
C GLY A 151 7.16 -4.61 8.54
N PHE A 152 6.33 -5.01 9.52
CA PHE A 152 4.87 -4.94 9.43
C PHE A 152 4.30 -3.85 10.32
N GLY A 153 3.34 -3.12 9.79
CA GLY A 153 2.57 -2.10 10.46
C GLY A 153 1.13 -2.09 9.98
N LEU A 154 0.46 -1.00 10.23
CA LEU A 154 -0.93 -0.81 9.82
C LEU A 154 -1.22 0.68 9.59
N ARG A 155 -2.22 0.92 8.77
CA ARG A 155 -2.88 2.21 8.60
C ARG A 155 -4.35 2.03 8.87
N LEU A 156 -4.97 2.99 9.57
CA LEU A 156 -6.39 2.93 9.87
C LEU A 156 -7.19 3.74 8.85
N ALA A 157 -8.31 3.18 8.42
CA ALA A 157 -9.37 3.86 7.72
C ALA A 157 -10.55 4.09 8.68
N ARG A 158 -11.41 5.04 8.37
CA ARG A 158 -12.66 5.29 9.11
C ARG A 158 -13.80 5.45 8.13
N SER A 159 -14.84 4.67 8.32
CA SER A 159 -16.12 4.89 7.64
C SER A 159 -16.81 6.14 8.22
N LYS A 160 -17.55 6.83 7.37
CA LYS A 160 -18.34 8.03 7.78
C LYS A 160 -19.55 7.63 8.59
#